data_a96b3d1d470f7f101f49973f0a8600c2
#
_entry.id   a96b3d1d470f7f101f49973f0a8600c2
#
_cell.length_a   1.000
_cell.length_b   1.000
_cell.length_c   1.000
_cell.angle_alpha   90.00
_cell.angle_beta   90.00
_cell.angle_gamma   90.00
#
_symmetry.space_group_name_H-M   'P 1'
#
loop_
_entity.id
_entity.type
_entity.pdbx_description
1 polymer ?
#
loop_
_entity_poly.entity_id
_entity_poly.type
_entity_poly.pdbx_seq_one_letter_code
_entity_poly.pdbx_strand_id
1 'polypeptide(L)'
;MRWRAAASASLGTGEIDGRQVVLAKPMTFMNLSGDAVASLYRKHADGPGDLVVLHDDLDLPVGAVRLKRGGGTGGHNGLRSLKERLGTADFLRIRVGIGRPPAGVDPTDYVLTPPAPELRGAFDAAVAAAGEAFADIARLGFDKAMTRWNAKAREDSKAPPDSPEGNILLAPGKMSGGSISRKEARSPDDTEEV
;
A
#
# COMPACT_ATOMS: atom_id res chain seq x y z
N MET A 1 -5.87 -16.52 -15.09
CA MET A 1 -4.86 -16.77 -14.06
C MET A 1 -5.51 -17.49 -12.89
N ARG A 2 -4.94 -18.58 -12.37
CA ARG A 2 -5.42 -19.29 -11.17
C ARG A 2 -4.58 -18.88 -9.97
N TRP A 3 -5.23 -18.55 -8.87
CA TRP A 3 -4.57 -18.24 -7.60
C TRP A 3 -4.53 -19.49 -6.72
N ARG A 4 -3.40 -19.71 -6.03
CA ARG A 4 -3.22 -20.79 -5.05
C ARG A 4 -2.53 -20.25 -3.80
N ALA A 5 -2.84 -20.83 -2.65
CA ALA A 5 -2.14 -20.48 -1.41
C ALA A 5 -0.76 -21.16 -1.36
N ALA A 6 0.28 -20.43 -1.03
CA ALA A 6 1.62 -20.95 -0.77
C ALA A 6 2.45 -19.92 0.02
N ALA A 7 3.29 -20.38 0.94
CA ALA A 7 4.24 -19.56 1.70
C ALA A 7 3.60 -18.31 2.35
N SER A 8 2.43 -18.47 2.97
CA SER A 8 1.65 -17.37 3.56
C SER A 8 1.30 -16.26 2.57
N ALA A 9 1.17 -16.62 1.28
CA ALA A 9 0.75 -15.73 0.21
C ALA A 9 -0.26 -16.40 -0.71
N SER A 10 -1.06 -15.61 -1.41
CA SER A 10 -1.82 -16.04 -2.58
C SER A 10 -0.95 -15.84 -3.82
N LEU A 11 -0.70 -16.90 -4.56
CA LEU A 11 0.17 -16.92 -5.74
C LEU A 11 -0.61 -17.09 -7.02
N GLY A 12 -0.28 -16.30 -8.02
CA GLY A 12 -0.69 -16.50 -9.41
C GLY A 12 0.52 -16.60 -10.31
N THR A 13 0.47 -17.48 -11.30
CA THR A 13 1.51 -17.58 -12.34
C THR A 13 0.92 -17.25 -13.68
N GLY A 14 1.70 -16.67 -14.55
CA GLY A 14 1.30 -16.31 -15.90
C GLY A 14 2.50 -15.95 -16.75
N GLU A 15 2.20 -15.44 -17.95
CA GLU A 15 3.20 -15.03 -18.93
C GLU A 15 2.83 -13.65 -19.48
N ILE A 16 3.83 -12.81 -19.70
CA ILE A 16 3.73 -11.53 -20.39
C ILE A 16 4.81 -11.50 -21.47
N ASP A 17 4.41 -11.51 -22.72
CA ASP A 17 5.31 -11.47 -23.89
C ASP A 17 6.45 -12.52 -23.81
N GLY A 18 6.11 -13.76 -23.51
CA GLY A 18 7.06 -14.88 -23.39
C GLY A 18 7.83 -14.94 -22.07
N ARG A 19 7.67 -13.95 -21.17
CA ARG A 19 8.32 -13.95 -19.85
C ARG A 19 7.41 -14.52 -18.79
N GLN A 20 7.88 -15.55 -18.09
CA GLN A 20 7.17 -16.10 -16.95
C GLN A 20 7.15 -15.10 -15.80
N VAL A 21 5.96 -14.89 -15.23
CA VAL A 21 5.77 -14.00 -14.08
C VAL A 21 5.08 -14.74 -12.93
N VAL A 22 5.49 -14.42 -11.71
CA VAL A 22 4.87 -14.88 -10.48
C VAL A 22 4.31 -13.67 -9.74
N LEU A 23 3.00 -13.63 -9.56
CA LEU A 23 2.34 -12.62 -8.76
C LEU A 23 2.10 -13.18 -7.37
N ALA A 24 2.47 -12.43 -6.34
CA ALA A 24 2.29 -12.81 -4.95
C ALA A 24 1.53 -11.72 -4.19
N LYS A 25 0.47 -12.12 -3.48
CA LYS A 25 -0.20 -11.29 -2.50
C LYS A 25 0.09 -11.88 -1.12
N PRO A 26 0.98 -11.27 -0.30
CA PRO A 26 1.18 -11.70 1.08
C PRO A 26 -0.15 -11.68 1.85
N MET A 27 -0.38 -12.71 2.64
CA MET A 27 -1.58 -12.87 3.49
C MET A 27 -1.23 -12.68 4.97
N THR A 28 -0.07 -12.13 5.24
CA THR A 28 0.43 -11.73 6.55
C THR A 28 -0.02 -10.32 6.90
N PHE A 29 0.16 -9.91 8.15
CA PHE A 29 0.17 -8.49 8.47
C PHE A 29 1.25 -7.76 7.67
N MET A 30 1.04 -6.47 7.39
CA MET A 30 1.94 -5.67 6.56
C MET A 30 3.39 -5.69 7.07
N ASN A 31 3.61 -5.56 8.36
CA ASN A 31 4.92 -5.61 9.01
C ASN A 31 5.59 -7.00 9.00
N LEU A 32 4.91 -8.04 8.53
CA LEU A 32 5.41 -9.41 8.37
C LEU A 32 5.46 -9.85 6.90
N SER A 33 5.21 -8.94 5.95
CA SER A 33 5.22 -9.26 4.52
C SER A 33 6.54 -9.84 4.03
N GLY A 34 7.66 -9.46 4.64
CA GLY A 34 8.98 -9.98 4.32
C GLY A 34 9.10 -11.49 4.55
N ASP A 35 8.40 -12.07 5.53
CA ASP A 35 8.44 -13.51 5.81
C ASP A 35 7.85 -14.31 4.64
N ALA A 36 6.70 -13.88 4.13
CA ALA A 36 6.07 -14.51 2.99
C ALA A 36 6.91 -14.33 1.71
N VAL A 37 7.44 -13.10 1.48
CA VAL A 37 8.19 -12.79 0.26
C VAL A 37 9.55 -13.46 0.24
N ALA A 38 10.27 -13.56 1.36
CA ALA A 38 11.63 -14.10 1.39
C ALA A 38 11.72 -15.55 0.90
N SER A 39 10.73 -16.38 1.21
CA SER A 39 10.70 -17.77 0.74
C SER A 39 10.42 -17.86 -0.76
N LEU A 40 9.55 -17.00 -1.28
CA LEU A 40 9.22 -16.92 -2.69
C LEU A 40 10.37 -16.34 -3.51
N TYR A 41 11.01 -15.29 -2.98
CA TYR A 41 12.17 -14.66 -3.58
C TYR A 41 13.30 -15.68 -3.81
N ARG A 42 13.67 -16.45 -2.78
CA ARG A 42 14.70 -17.49 -2.92
C ARG A 42 14.37 -18.58 -3.95
N LYS A 43 13.10 -18.77 -4.23
CA LYS A 43 12.62 -19.79 -5.17
C LYS A 43 12.50 -19.30 -6.61
N HIS A 44 12.21 -18.02 -6.80
CA HIS A 44 11.74 -17.48 -8.09
C HIS A 44 12.57 -16.29 -8.60
N ALA A 45 13.56 -15.81 -7.87
CA ALA A 45 14.38 -14.66 -8.24
C ALA A 45 15.87 -14.99 -8.11
N ASP A 46 16.67 -14.54 -9.06
CA ASP A 46 18.11 -14.67 -9.06
C ASP A 46 18.77 -13.44 -8.38
N GLY A 47 18.06 -12.35 -8.29
CA GLY A 47 18.55 -11.12 -7.69
C GLY A 47 17.44 -10.08 -7.41
N PRO A 48 17.79 -8.97 -6.70
CA PRO A 48 16.80 -7.96 -6.33
C PRO A 48 16.15 -7.26 -7.54
N GLY A 49 16.78 -7.33 -8.72
CA GLY A 49 16.21 -6.85 -9.98
C GLY A 49 15.03 -7.65 -10.49
N ASP A 50 14.81 -8.87 -10.00
CA ASP A 50 13.68 -9.72 -10.37
C ASP A 50 12.47 -9.53 -9.46
N LEU A 51 12.62 -8.78 -8.38
CA LEU A 51 11.53 -8.47 -7.46
C LEU A 51 10.95 -7.09 -7.75
N VAL A 52 9.68 -7.04 -8.16
CA VAL A 52 8.91 -5.81 -8.29
C VAL A 52 7.89 -5.75 -7.18
N VAL A 53 7.97 -4.70 -6.35
CA VAL A 53 7.04 -4.47 -5.24
C VAL A 53 6.08 -3.34 -5.60
N LEU A 54 4.77 -3.66 -5.64
CA LEU A 54 3.71 -2.67 -5.74
C LEU A 54 3.31 -2.29 -4.32
N HIS A 55 3.29 -0.99 -4.02
CA HIS A 55 2.91 -0.51 -2.70
C HIS A 55 2.31 0.90 -2.77
N ASP A 56 1.54 1.25 -1.76
CA ASP A 56 1.04 2.59 -1.54
C ASP A 56 2.16 3.55 -1.13
N ASP A 57 1.96 4.83 -1.42
CA ASP A 57 2.96 5.85 -1.11
C ASP A 57 2.28 7.18 -0.73
N LEU A 58 2.52 7.61 0.52
CA LEU A 58 2.00 8.86 1.07
C LEU A 58 2.61 10.11 0.45
N ASP A 59 3.81 10.00 -0.11
CA ASP A 59 4.54 11.15 -0.67
C ASP A 59 4.16 11.46 -2.13
N LEU A 60 3.30 10.64 -2.71
CA LEU A 60 2.77 10.86 -4.06
C LEU A 60 1.31 11.31 -3.99
N PRO A 61 0.88 12.24 -4.84
CA PRO A 61 -0.53 12.61 -4.98
C PRO A 61 -1.39 11.37 -5.27
N VAL A 62 -2.66 11.40 -4.84
CA VAL A 62 -3.63 10.34 -5.15
C VAL A 62 -3.70 10.16 -6.68
N GLY A 63 -3.64 8.92 -7.13
CA GLY A 63 -3.70 8.61 -8.56
C GLY A 63 -2.35 8.57 -9.26
N ALA A 64 -1.29 9.12 -8.67
CA ALA A 64 0.03 9.11 -9.29
C ALA A 64 0.69 7.72 -9.20
N VAL A 65 1.32 7.29 -10.29
CA VAL A 65 2.13 6.06 -10.34
C VAL A 65 3.56 6.42 -10.70
N ARG A 66 4.53 5.95 -9.93
CA ARG A 66 5.96 6.15 -10.20
C ARG A 66 6.75 4.88 -9.98
N LEU A 67 7.79 4.70 -10.79
CA LEU A 67 8.74 3.60 -10.66
C LEU A 67 10.02 4.09 -9.99
N LYS A 68 10.59 3.22 -9.15
CA LYS A 68 11.85 3.50 -8.45
C LYS A 68 12.63 2.21 -8.20
N ARG A 69 13.95 2.25 -8.36
CA ARG A 69 14.86 1.19 -7.90
C ARG A 69 15.37 1.54 -6.50
N GLY A 70 15.27 0.61 -5.59
CA GLY A 70 15.87 0.74 -4.26
C GLY A 70 15.33 1.92 -3.43
N GLY A 71 16.15 2.35 -2.48
CA GLY A 71 15.90 3.52 -1.63
C GLY A 71 15.31 3.20 -0.26
N GLY A 72 15.05 4.24 0.53
CA GLY A 72 14.45 4.16 1.87
C GLY A 72 13.06 3.56 1.88
N THR A 73 12.55 3.23 3.05
CA THR A 73 11.23 2.63 3.24
C THR A 73 10.10 3.65 3.37
N GLY A 74 10.43 4.94 3.56
CA GLY A 74 9.43 6.00 3.72
C GLY A 74 8.43 5.77 4.86
N GLY A 75 8.82 5.01 5.89
CA GLY A 75 7.92 4.61 6.98
C GLY A 75 7.00 3.42 6.64
N HIS A 76 6.97 2.95 5.40
CA HIS A 76 6.11 1.84 4.99
C HIS A 76 6.56 0.52 5.63
N ASN A 77 5.73 -0.04 6.52
CA ASN A 77 6.05 -1.22 7.32
C ASN A 77 6.36 -2.47 6.46
N GLY A 78 5.66 -2.65 5.35
CA GLY A 78 5.93 -3.75 4.42
C GLY A 78 7.30 -3.65 3.77
N LEU A 79 7.70 -2.47 3.30
CA LEU A 79 9.03 -2.27 2.72
C LEU A 79 10.15 -2.46 3.75
N ARG A 80 9.92 -2.06 5.01
CA ARG A 80 10.85 -2.32 6.10
C ARG A 80 11.02 -3.82 6.34
N SER A 81 9.91 -4.56 6.44
CA SER A 81 9.91 -6.00 6.61
C SER A 81 10.62 -6.73 5.45
N LEU A 82 10.38 -6.31 4.20
CA LEU A 82 11.10 -6.85 3.05
C LEU A 82 12.61 -6.60 3.17
N LYS A 83 13.02 -5.36 3.44
CA LYS A 83 14.44 -4.99 3.58
C LYS A 83 15.14 -5.82 4.64
N GLU A 84 14.51 -6.01 5.80
CA GLU A 84 15.04 -6.80 6.90
C GLU A 84 15.22 -8.29 6.52
N ARG A 85 14.22 -8.87 5.86
CA ARG A 85 14.24 -10.30 5.50
C ARG A 85 15.07 -10.65 4.27
N LEU A 86 15.20 -9.71 3.34
CA LEU A 86 16.01 -9.90 2.12
C LEU A 86 17.46 -9.41 2.28
N GLY A 87 17.75 -8.63 3.32
CA GLY A 87 19.07 -8.01 3.53
C GLY A 87 19.39 -6.87 2.56
N THR A 88 18.43 -6.47 1.71
CA THR A 88 18.61 -5.42 0.71
C THR A 88 17.31 -4.63 0.50
N ALA A 89 17.45 -3.39 0.05
CA ALA A 89 16.35 -2.55 -0.38
C ALA A 89 16.37 -2.27 -1.91
N ASP A 90 17.28 -2.91 -2.66
CA ASP A 90 17.53 -2.60 -4.09
C ASP A 90 16.53 -3.24 -5.06
N PHE A 91 15.45 -3.79 -4.56
CA PHE A 91 14.35 -4.27 -5.37
C PHE A 91 13.62 -3.13 -6.10
N LEU A 92 12.97 -3.51 -7.19
CA LEU A 92 12.19 -2.60 -8.03
C LEU A 92 10.86 -2.26 -7.36
N ARG A 93 10.36 -1.05 -7.56
CA ARG A 93 9.11 -0.57 -6.94
C ARG A 93 8.21 0.08 -7.95
N ILE A 94 6.92 -0.23 -7.83
CA ILE A 94 5.82 0.55 -8.42
C ILE A 94 5.12 1.22 -7.25
N ARG A 95 5.22 2.54 -7.17
CA ARG A 95 4.68 3.37 -6.10
C ARG A 95 3.34 3.93 -6.56
N VAL A 96 2.29 3.65 -5.79
CA VAL A 96 0.93 4.14 -6.05
C VAL A 96 0.61 5.23 -5.03
N GLY A 97 0.41 6.45 -5.50
CA GLY A 97 0.13 7.59 -4.65
C GLY A 97 -1.25 7.51 -4.01
N ILE A 98 -1.26 7.68 -2.69
CA ILE A 98 -2.49 7.77 -1.88
C ILE A 98 -2.62 9.12 -1.16
N GLY A 99 -1.63 10.03 -1.36
CA GLY A 99 -1.59 11.32 -0.69
C GLY A 99 -1.25 11.22 0.79
N ARG A 100 -0.96 12.37 1.39
CA ARG A 100 -0.72 12.46 2.83
C ARG A 100 -2.03 12.65 3.59
N PRO A 101 -2.13 12.10 4.82
CA PRO A 101 -3.30 12.35 5.66
C PRO A 101 -3.44 13.85 5.98
N PRO A 102 -4.67 14.32 6.20
CA PRO A 102 -4.92 15.66 6.74
C PRO A 102 -4.23 15.86 8.09
N ALA A 103 -4.02 17.12 8.45
CA ALA A 103 -3.44 17.47 9.77
C ALA A 103 -4.26 16.86 10.91
N GLY A 104 -3.58 16.18 11.85
CA GLY A 104 -4.21 15.53 13.00
C GLY A 104 -4.70 14.10 12.76
N VAL A 105 -4.59 13.57 11.56
CA VAL A 105 -4.92 12.16 11.25
C VAL A 105 -3.65 11.32 11.33
N ASP A 106 -3.69 10.22 12.09
CA ASP A 106 -2.58 9.28 12.16
C ASP A 106 -2.38 8.58 10.81
N PRO A 107 -1.16 8.53 10.27
CA PRO A 107 -0.87 7.85 9.00
C PRO A 107 -1.28 6.37 8.99
N THR A 108 -1.22 5.68 10.13
CA THR A 108 -1.61 4.27 10.22
C THR A 108 -3.11 4.11 10.02
N ASP A 109 -3.91 4.98 10.64
CA ASP A 109 -5.36 4.95 10.48
C ASP A 109 -5.76 5.34 9.05
N TYR A 110 -5.04 6.32 8.48
CA TYR A 110 -5.29 6.78 7.12
C TYR A 110 -5.11 5.67 6.08
N VAL A 111 -4.00 4.93 6.12
CA VAL A 111 -3.71 3.86 5.14
C VAL A 111 -4.61 2.64 5.30
N LEU A 112 -5.28 2.48 6.44
CA LEU A 112 -6.24 1.41 6.69
C LEU A 112 -7.69 1.81 6.39
N THR A 113 -7.92 3.10 6.10
CA THR A 113 -9.26 3.61 5.78
C THR A 113 -9.50 3.53 4.26
N PRO A 114 -10.67 3.07 3.81
CA PRO A 114 -11.03 3.11 2.40
C PRO A 114 -10.94 4.54 1.84
N PRO A 115 -10.53 4.73 0.59
CA PRO A 115 -10.50 6.05 -0.02
C PRO A 115 -11.89 6.69 -0.04
N ALA A 116 -11.95 8.00 0.17
CA ALA A 116 -13.18 8.77 0.07
C ALA A 116 -13.87 8.55 -1.29
N PRO A 117 -15.20 8.57 -1.37
CA PRO A 117 -15.94 8.30 -2.61
C PRO A 117 -15.43 9.11 -3.80
N GLU A 118 -15.08 10.38 -3.57
CA GLU A 118 -14.60 11.33 -4.59
C GLU A 118 -13.22 10.93 -5.16
N LEU A 119 -12.39 10.24 -4.36
CA LEU A 119 -11.05 9.79 -4.73
C LEU A 119 -11.03 8.37 -5.32
N ARG A 120 -12.13 7.64 -5.20
CA ARG A 120 -12.18 6.22 -5.61
C ARG A 120 -11.86 6.04 -7.09
N GLY A 121 -12.42 6.87 -7.97
CA GLY A 121 -12.14 6.81 -9.40
C GLY A 121 -10.66 7.02 -9.74
N ALA A 122 -10.02 7.99 -9.10
CA ALA A 122 -8.58 8.25 -9.27
C ALA A 122 -7.73 7.08 -8.72
N PHE A 123 -8.15 6.50 -7.60
CA PHE A 123 -7.50 5.34 -7.01
C PHE A 123 -7.60 4.09 -7.90
N ASP A 124 -8.80 3.80 -8.41
CA ASP A 124 -9.02 2.65 -9.31
C ASP A 124 -8.21 2.80 -10.61
N ALA A 125 -8.16 4.01 -11.17
CA ALA A 125 -7.32 4.32 -12.33
C ALA A 125 -5.82 4.11 -12.04
N ALA A 126 -5.34 4.50 -10.85
CA ALA A 126 -3.96 4.28 -10.44
C ALA A 126 -3.63 2.79 -10.26
N VAL A 127 -4.54 2.00 -9.74
CA VAL A 127 -4.38 0.55 -9.62
C VAL A 127 -4.27 -0.10 -11.01
N ALA A 128 -5.12 0.31 -11.96
CA ALA A 128 -5.03 -0.15 -13.35
C ALA A 128 -3.70 0.25 -14.00
N ALA A 129 -3.30 1.52 -13.82
CA ALA A 129 -2.02 2.05 -14.31
C ALA A 129 -0.80 1.32 -13.71
N ALA A 130 -0.86 0.94 -12.44
CA ALA A 130 0.20 0.13 -11.81
C ALA A 130 0.32 -1.27 -12.45
N GLY A 131 -0.79 -1.86 -12.85
CA GLY A 131 -0.82 -3.11 -13.64
C GLY A 131 -0.17 -2.94 -15.01
N GLU A 132 -0.46 -1.85 -15.73
CA GLU A 132 0.18 -1.51 -17.00
C GLU A 132 1.69 -1.25 -16.84
N ALA A 133 2.07 -0.53 -15.77
CA ALA A 133 3.47 -0.29 -15.45
C ALA A 133 4.24 -1.60 -15.21
N PHE A 134 3.63 -2.57 -14.53
CA PHE A 134 4.20 -3.89 -14.35
C PHE A 134 4.37 -4.62 -15.70
N ALA A 135 3.37 -4.56 -16.58
CA ALA A 135 3.46 -5.15 -17.91
C ALA A 135 4.55 -4.48 -18.74
N ASP A 136 4.71 -3.16 -18.67
CA ASP A 136 5.80 -2.43 -19.32
C ASP A 136 7.19 -2.84 -18.79
N ILE A 137 7.32 -3.08 -17.48
CA ILE A 137 8.57 -3.61 -16.91
C ILE A 137 8.89 -4.97 -17.52
N ALA A 138 7.90 -5.85 -17.64
CA ALA A 138 8.09 -7.16 -18.24
C ALA A 138 8.47 -7.09 -19.73
N ARG A 139 7.89 -6.16 -20.50
CA ARG A 139 8.12 -5.99 -21.94
C ARG A 139 9.42 -5.26 -22.27
N LEU A 140 9.62 -4.11 -21.64
CA LEU A 140 10.65 -3.14 -22.03
C LEU A 140 11.91 -3.22 -21.16
N GLY A 141 11.82 -3.89 -20.02
CA GLY A 141 12.77 -3.81 -18.93
C GLY A 141 12.55 -2.58 -18.05
N PHE A 142 13.08 -2.65 -16.81
CA PHE A 142 12.76 -1.67 -15.76
C PHE A 142 13.18 -0.23 -16.13
N ASP A 143 14.37 -0.01 -16.66
CA ASP A 143 14.89 1.34 -16.86
C ASP A 143 14.12 2.12 -17.92
N LYS A 144 13.71 1.46 -19.02
CA LYS A 144 12.86 2.06 -20.06
C LYS A 144 11.44 2.34 -19.53
N ALA A 145 10.87 1.37 -18.79
CA ALA A 145 9.57 1.55 -18.16
C ALA A 145 9.61 2.71 -17.16
N MET A 146 10.64 2.78 -16.31
CA MET A 146 10.81 3.86 -15.34
C MET A 146 10.90 5.24 -16.00
N THR A 147 11.67 5.38 -17.08
CA THR A 147 11.77 6.63 -17.83
C THR A 147 10.41 7.06 -18.36
N ARG A 148 9.67 6.15 -19.00
CA ARG A 148 8.34 6.40 -19.55
C ARG A 148 7.33 6.83 -18.48
N TRP A 149 7.22 6.06 -17.40
CA TRP A 149 6.22 6.29 -16.36
C TRP A 149 6.53 7.51 -15.50
N ASN A 150 7.79 7.78 -15.21
CA ASN A 150 8.18 8.95 -14.42
C ASN A 150 8.12 10.26 -15.23
N ALA A 151 8.25 10.22 -16.58
CA ALA A 151 7.99 11.37 -17.44
C ALA A 151 6.49 11.72 -17.44
N LYS A 152 5.62 10.74 -17.69
CA LYS A 152 4.16 10.89 -17.63
C LYS A 152 3.70 11.49 -16.30
N ALA A 153 4.17 10.96 -15.17
CA ALA A 153 3.81 11.48 -13.86
C ALA A 153 4.27 12.92 -13.59
N ARG A 154 5.28 13.45 -14.32
CA ARG A 154 5.68 14.86 -14.25
C ARG A 154 4.76 15.75 -15.09
N GLU A 155 4.27 15.25 -16.21
CA GLU A 155 3.33 15.96 -17.07
C GLU A 155 1.97 16.08 -16.37
N ASP A 156 1.46 14.98 -15.80
CA ASP A 156 0.21 14.95 -15.05
C ASP A 156 0.24 15.91 -13.83
N SER A 157 1.41 16.05 -13.19
CA SER A 157 1.56 16.98 -12.05
C SER A 157 1.74 18.46 -12.47
N LYS A 158 1.93 18.76 -13.75
CA LYS A 158 2.00 20.13 -14.29
C LYS A 158 0.69 20.59 -14.93
N ALA A 159 -0.22 19.67 -15.24
CA ALA A 159 -1.55 20.01 -15.67
C ALA A 159 -2.25 20.82 -14.55
N PRO A 160 -2.88 21.99 -14.84
CA PRO A 160 -3.65 22.71 -13.85
C PRO A 160 -4.72 21.75 -13.30
N PRO A 161 -5.04 21.83 -11.99
CA PRO A 161 -6.08 20.98 -11.43
C PRO A 161 -7.40 21.37 -12.10
N ASP A 162 -7.87 20.55 -13.03
CA ASP A 162 -9.21 20.60 -13.57
C ASP A 162 -10.16 19.99 -12.52
N SER A 163 -10.22 20.63 -11.35
CA SER A 163 -11.10 20.25 -10.26
C SER A 163 -11.29 21.45 -9.34
N PRO A 164 -12.52 21.77 -8.97
CA PRO A 164 -12.81 22.83 -8.02
C PRO A 164 -12.07 22.53 -6.72
N GLU A 165 -11.47 23.56 -6.18
CA GLU A 165 -10.65 23.60 -4.97
C GLU A 165 -11.09 22.57 -3.92
N GLY A 166 -10.30 21.48 -3.85
CA GLY A 166 -10.56 20.38 -2.92
C GLY A 166 -10.11 20.74 -1.51
N ASN A 167 -10.81 21.63 -0.88
CA ASN A 167 -10.88 21.68 0.57
C ASN A 167 -11.88 20.62 1.00
N ILE A 168 -11.47 19.32 0.93
CA ILE A 168 -12.29 18.24 1.45
C ILE A 168 -12.21 18.32 2.97
N LEU A 169 -13.11 19.12 3.56
CA LEU A 169 -13.49 18.97 4.94
C LEU A 169 -14.08 17.56 5.08
N LEU A 170 -13.32 16.67 5.73
CA LEU A 170 -13.90 15.48 6.33
C LEU A 170 -14.99 15.95 7.30
N ALA A 171 -16.24 15.76 6.94
CA ALA A 171 -17.34 15.99 7.87
C ALA A 171 -17.12 15.08 9.09
N PRO A 172 -17.05 15.62 10.31
CA PRO A 172 -16.95 14.78 11.49
C PRO A 172 -18.19 13.91 11.56
N GLY A 173 -17.99 12.60 11.44
CA GLY A 173 -19.04 11.63 11.69
C GLY A 173 -19.66 11.94 13.04
N LYS A 174 -20.97 12.24 13.07
CA LYS A 174 -21.72 12.36 14.32
C LYS A 174 -21.57 11.07 15.09
N MET A 175 -20.68 11.06 16.05
CA MET A 175 -20.77 10.11 17.15
C MET A 175 -22.04 10.47 17.92
N SER A 176 -23.08 9.68 17.76
CA SER A 176 -24.25 9.72 18.63
C SER A 176 -23.78 9.32 20.03
N GLY A 177 -23.69 10.31 20.90
CA GLY A 177 -23.39 10.13 22.32
C GLY A 177 -24.50 9.31 22.97
N GLY A 178 -24.23 8.02 23.14
CA GLY A 178 -24.98 7.18 24.08
C GLY A 178 -24.50 7.53 25.49
N SER A 179 -25.30 8.36 26.19
CA SER A 179 -25.15 8.63 27.62
C SER A 179 -25.32 7.32 28.37
N ILE A 180 -24.21 6.74 28.87
CA ILE A 180 -24.28 5.67 29.84
C ILE A 180 -24.35 6.32 31.20
N SER A 181 -25.57 6.36 31.73
CA SER A 181 -25.90 6.75 33.11
C SER A 181 -25.11 5.89 34.10
N ARG A 182 -24.21 6.52 34.82
CA ARG A 182 -23.50 5.92 35.95
C ARG A 182 -24.49 5.72 37.09
N LYS A 183 -24.94 4.50 37.29
CA LYS A 183 -25.67 4.09 38.50
C LYS A 183 -24.64 3.86 39.61
N GLU A 184 -24.65 4.73 40.60
CA GLU A 184 -23.95 4.55 41.87
C GLU A 184 -24.43 3.25 42.53
N ALA A 185 -23.50 2.32 42.74
CA ALA A 185 -23.73 1.19 43.64
C ALA A 185 -23.13 1.55 45.00
N ARG A 186 -24.02 1.72 45.98
CA ARG A 186 -23.75 1.84 47.41
C ARG A 186 -23.05 0.59 47.93
N SER A 187 -22.01 0.81 48.74
CA SER A 187 -21.48 -0.14 49.68
C SER A 187 -22.55 -0.51 50.74
N PRO A 188 -22.57 -1.73 51.21
CA PRO A 188 -22.96 -1.99 52.57
C PRO A 188 -21.72 -2.37 53.40
N ASP A 189 -21.55 -1.56 54.42
CA ASP A 189 -20.66 -1.77 55.54
C ASP A 189 -21.39 -2.66 56.60
N ASP A 190 -20.56 -3.29 57.45
CA ASP A 190 -20.84 -3.85 58.78
C ASP A 190 -21.68 -5.14 58.91
N THR A 191 -21.11 -6.14 59.48
CA THR A 191 -21.16 -6.57 60.89
C THR A 191 -20.63 -7.99 61.07
N GLU A 192 -19.62 -8.12 61.89
CA GLU A 192 -19.51 -8.82 63.18
C GLU A 192 -19.62 -10.35 63.24
N GLU A 193 -18.55 -10.88 63.84
CA GLU A 193 -18.47 -11.89 64.91
C GLU A 193 -19.12 -13.30 64.73
N VAL A 194 -18.31 -14.29 64.71
CA VAL A 194 -17.96 -15.24 65.83
C VAL A 194 -16.85 -16.16 65.32
#